data_7855594a09a62fe4f7c0f4e0e79cfd24
#
_entry.id   7855594a09a62fe4f7c0f4e0e79cfd24
#
_cell.length_a   1.000
_cell.length_b   1.000
_cell.length_c   1.000
_cell.angle_alpha   90.00
_cell.angle_beta   90.00
_cell.angle_gamma   90.00
#
_symmetry.space_group_name_H-M   'P 1'
#
loop_
_entity.id
_entity.type
_entity.pdbx_description
1 polymer ?
#
loop_
_entity_poly.entity_id
_entity_poly.type
_entity_poly.pdbx_seq_one_letter_code
_entity_poly.pdbx_strand_id
1 'polypeptide(L)'
;MSTQLFINAHIATGMPGSTAAETAAIQDILVEDGKFISIAPHLKATLEAQGKDMASVEVVDLGGKLVCPPFCDTHLHLDYVFTARKPGAVNESGTLFEGIQRWSETKADLTVDEIKERAKIGIAKEMRHGVQFIR
;
A
#
# COMPACT_ATOMS: atom_id res chain seq x y z
N MET A 1 3.83 -10.03 -22.09
CA MET A 1 3.04 -8.81 -21.79
C MET A 1 1.87 -9.21 -20.94
N SER A 2 1.67 -8.58 -19.80
CA SER A 2 0.54 -8.84 -18.91
C SER A 2 -0.49 -7.73 -19.08
N THR A 3 -1.74 -8.13 -19.35
CA THR A 3 -2.85 -7.18 -19.41
C THR A 3 -3.83 -7.50 -18.29
N GLN A 4 -4.12 -6.51 -17.45
CA GLN A 4 -5.07 -6.61 -16.36
C GLN A 4 -6.17 -5.57 -16.52
N LEU A 5 -7.40 -5.97 -16.28
CA LEU A 5 -8.56 -5.10 -16.32
C LEU A 5 -9.29 -5.19 -14.98
N PHE A 6 -9.21 -4.15 -14.19
CA PHE A 6 -9.97 -4.01 -12.94
C PHE A 6 -11.30 -3.34 -13.28
N ILE A 7 -12.41 -4.00 -12.97
CA ILE A 7 -13.74 -3.47 -13.24
C ILE A 7 -14.48 -3.11 -11.95
N ASN A 8 -15.46 -2.24 -12.08
CA ASN A 8 -16.32 -1.82 -10.98
C ASN A 8 -15.58 -1.16 -9.81
N ALA A 9 -14.64 -0.24 -10.09
CA ALA A 9 -13.90 0.50 -9.10
C ALA A 9 -14.56 1.84 -8.74
N HIS A 10 -14.58 2.20 -7.46
CA HIS A 10 -14.69 3.60 -7.05
C HIS A 10 -13.29 4.17 -6.87
N ILE A 11 -12.93 5.17 -7.67
CA ILE A 11 -11.60 5.78 -7.63
C ILE A 11 -11.65 7.01 -6.71
N ALA A 12 -10.81 6.99 -5.66
CA ALA A 12 -10.61 8.18 -4.84
C ALA A 12 -9.81 9.21 -5.65
N THR A 13 -10.49 10.12 -6.28
CA THR A 13 -9.83 11.15 -7.07
C THR A 13 -9.12 12.18 -6.19
N GLY A 14 -9.55 12.39 -4.93
CA GLY A 14 -8.84 13.19 -3.91
C GLY A 14 -8.20 14.50 -4.39
N MET A 15 -8.33 14.79 -5.67
CA MET A 15 -7.77 15.99 -6.29
C MET A 15 -8.58 17.22 -5.89
N PRO A 16 -7.93 18.31 -5.49
CA PRO A 16 -8.64 19.57 -5.28
C PRO A 16 -9.46 19.92 -6.52
N GLY A 17 -10.77 20.06 -6.34
CA GLY A 17 -11.70 20.37 -7.43
C GLY A 17 -12.51 19.18 -7.97
N SER A 18 -12.24 17.96 -7.56
CA SER A 18 -13.10 16.81 -7.92
C SER A 18 -14.48 16.96 -7.29
N THR A 19 -15.51 16.73 -8.08
CA THR A 19 -16.89 16.73 -7.60
C THR A 19 -17.23 15.42 -6.90
N ALA A 20 -18.23 15.43 -6.02
CA ALA A 20 -18.74 14.21 -5.41
C ALA A 20 -19.26 13.21 -6.45
N ALA A 21 -19.78 13.69 -7.59
CA ALA A 21 -20.26 12.86 -8.68
C ALA A 21 -19.11 12.11 -9.40
N GLU A 22 -17.97 12.76 -9.63
CA GLU A 22 -16.78 12.13 -10.22
C GLU A 22 -16.20 11.07 -9.31
N THR A 23 -16.18 11.31 -7.99
CA THR A 23 -15.72 10.33 -6.99
C THR A 23 -16.69 9.15 -6.83
N ALA A 24 -17.99 9.37 -7.04
CA ALA A 24 -19.02 8.32 -6.93
C ALA A 24 -19.16 7.46 -8.19
N ALA A 25 -18.62 7.88 -9.34
CA ALA A 25 -18.76 7.14 -10.58
C ALA A 25 -17.96 5.82 -10.55
N ILE A 26 -18.60 4.74 -11.00
CA ILE A 26 -17.93 3.45 -11.21
C ILE A 26 -17.03 3.57 -12.46
N GLN A 27 -15.79 3.15 -12.31
CA GLN A 27 -14.77 3.17 -13.34
C GLN A 27 -14.13 1.80 -13.50
N ASP A 28 -13.63 1.52 -14.69
CA ASP A 28 -12.74 0.40 -14.95
C ASP A 28 -11.32 0.93 -15.17
N ILE A 29 -10.33 0.11 -14.85
CA ILE A 29 -8.90 0.46 -14.95
C ILE A 29 -8.20 -0.60 -15.78
N LEU A 30 -7.65 -0.19 -16.94
CA LEU A 30 -6.82 -1.04 -17.79
C LEU A 30 -5.34 -0.81 -17.48
N VAL A 31 -4.64 -1.89 -17.18
CA VAL A 31 -3.20 -1.90 -16.90
C VAL A 31 -2.52 -2.84 -17.87
N GLU A 32 -1.47 -2.38 -18.56
CA GLU A 32 -0.59 -3.21 -19.40
C GLU A 32 0.86 -3.05 -18.93
N ASP A 33 1.52 -4.17 -18.68
CA ASP A 33 2.91 -4.22 -18.22
C ASP A 33 3.20 -3.29 -17.02
N GLY A 34 2.23 -3.26 -16.06
CA GLY A 34 2.32 -2.46 -14.83
C GLY A 34 2.06 -0.95 -15.02
N LYS A 35 1.56 -0.53 -16.18
CA LYS A 35 1.24 0.88 -16.44
C LYS A 35 -0.26 1.06 -16.67
N PHE A 36 -0.80 2.14 -16.12
CA PHE A 36 -2.16 2.56 -16.41
C PHE A 36 -2.29 3.00 -17.87
N ILE A 37 -3.16 2.34 -18.64
CA ILE A 37 -3.43 2.65 -20.04
C ILE A 37 -4.70 3.49 -20.17
N SER A 38 -5.75 3.11 -19.44
CA SER A 38 -7.03 3.81 -19.47
C SER A 38 -7.77 3.67 -18.15
N ILE A 39 -8.48 4.72 -17.78
CA ILE A 39 -9.45 4.73 -16.69
C ILE A 39 -10.73 5.34 -17.26
N ALA A 40 -11.76 4.53 -17.39
CA ALA A 40 -13.05 4.96 -17.96
C ALA A 40 -14.16 3.98 -17.56
N PRO A 41 -15.43 4.37 -17.59
CA PRO A 41 -16.53 3.43 -17.42
C PRO A 41 -16.61 2.44 -18.59
N HIS A 42 -17.03 1.22 -18.28
CA HIS A 42 -17.35 0.19 -19.28
C HIS A 42 -16.19 -0.19 -20.23
N LEU A 43 -14.95 -0.16 -19.77
CA LEU A 43 -13.78 -0.54 -20.59
C LEU A 43 -13.86 -1.98 -21.06
N LYS A 44 -14.42 -2.90 -20.25
CA LYS A 44 -14.60 -4.30 -20.68
C LYS A 44 -15.39 -4.39 -21.97
N ALA A 45 -16.57 -3.78 -22.03
CA ALA A 45 -17.41 -3.78 -23.20
C ALA A 45 -16.75 -3.08 -24.41
N THR A 46 -16.00 -2.01 -24.14
CA THR A 46 -15.25 -1.28 -25.18
C THR A 46 -14.15 -2.16 -25.79
N LEU A 47 -13.38 -2.88 -24.99
CA LEU A 47 -12.34 -3.79 -25.48
C LEU A 47 -12.92 -4.96 -26.28
N GLU A 48 -14.01 -5.54 -25.80
CA GLU A 48 -14.76 -6.59 -26.52
C GLU A 48 -15.23 -6.10 -27.89
N ALA A 49 -15.82 -4.90 -27.95
CA ALA A 49 -16.26 -4.29 -29.21
C ALA A 49 -15.11 -3.97 -30.17
N GLN A 50 -13.91 -3.73 -29.66
CA GLN A 50 -12.70 -3.53 -30.46
C GLN A 50 -12.02 -4.84 -30.89
N GLY A 51 -12.57 -5.99 -30.52
CA GLY A 51 -12.04 -7.31 -30.90
C GLY A 51 -10.84 -7.76 -30.07
N LYS A 52 -10.62 -7.18 -28.87
CA LYS A 52 -9.59 -7.66 -27.96
C LYS A 52 -9.93 -9.07 -27.51
N ASP A 53 -8.97 -9.98 -27.60
CA ASP A 53 -9.09 -11.32 -27.03
C ASP A 53 -9.11 -11.26 -25.49
N MET A 54 -10.30 -11.35 -24.93
CA MET A 54 -10.48 -11.28 -23.47
C MET A 54 -9.92 -12.51 -22.73
N ALA A 55 -9.64 -13.62 -23.40
CA ALA A 55 -8.96 -14.75 -22.78
C ALA A 55 -7.49 -14.42 -22.41
N SER A 56 -6.91 -13.42 -23.07
CA SER A 56 -5.57 -12.91 -22.78
C SER A 56 -5.53 -11.80 -21.72
N VAL A 57 -6.68 -11.40 -21.16
CA VAL A 57 -6.81 -10.33 -20.17
C VAL A 57 -7.22 -10.90 -18.83
N GLU A 58 -6.44 -10.63 -17.81
CA GLU A 58 -6.82 -10.92 -16.42
C GLU A 58 -7.88 -9.92 -15.97
N VAL A 59 -9.12 -10.36 -15.80
CA VAL A 59 -10.23 -9.50 -15.35
C VAL A 59 -10.45 -9.68 -13.84
N VAL A 60 -10.37 -8.58 -13.10
CA VAL A 60 -10.61 -8.53 -11.65
C VAL A 60 -11.81 -7.64 -11.35
N ASP A 61 -12.87 -8.21 -10.83
CA ASP A 61 -14.04 -7.44 -10.38
C ASP A 61 -13.81 -6.91 -8.96
N LEU A 62 -13.79 -5.60 -8.80
CA LEU A 62 -13.62 -4.95 -7.54
C LEU A 62 -14.91 -4.78 -6.74
N GLY A 63 -16.07 -5.04 -7.36
CA GLY A 63 -17.38 -5.04 -6.69
C GLY A 63 -17.72 -3.71 -6.01
N GLY A 64 -17.31 -2.58 -6.57
CA GLY A 64 -17.53 -1.26 -6.01
C GLY A 64 -16.53 -0.87 -4.89
N LYS A 65 -15.42 -1.59 -4.75
CA LYS A 65 -14.39 -1.21 -3.76
C LYS A 65 -13.67 0.06 -4.16
N LEU A 66 -13.21 0.77 -3.14
CA LEU A 66 -12.41 1.98 -3.30
C LEU A 66 -11.00 1.64 -3.80
N VAL A 67 -10.59 2.33 -4.84
CA VAL A 67 -9.19 2.35 -5.32
C VAL A 67 -8.62 3.74 -5.04
N CYS A 68 -7.48 3.78 -4.37
CA CYS A 68 -6.78 5.00 -4.03
C CYS A 68 -5.27 4.86 -4.32
N PRO A 69 -4.53 5.96 -4.43
CA PRO A 69 -3.07 5.90 -4.43
C PRO A 69 -2.54 5.19 -3.18
N PRO A 70 -1.37 4.57 -3.24
CA PRO A 70 -0.76 3.93 -2.08
C PRO A 70 -0.48 4.95 -0.99
N PHE A 71 -0.52 4.49 0.26
CA PHE A 71 -0.15 5.32 1.39
C PHE A 71 1.37 5.52 1.45
N CYS A 72 1.76 6.63 2.07
CA CYS A 72 3.14 6.94 2.37
C CYS A 72 3.30 7.03 3.89
N ASP A 73 4.18 6.22 4.46
CA ASP A 73 4.64 6.42 5.83
C ASP A 73 5.86 7.34 5.81
N THR A 74 5.69 8.53 6.35
CA THR A 74 6.72 9.57 6.36
C THR A 74 7.59 9.55 7.61
N HIS A 75 7.32 8.63 8.55
CA HIS A 75 8.06 8.55 9.80
C HIS A 75 8.07 7.12 10.37
N LEU A 76 8.96 6.28 9.89
CA LEU A 76 9.13 4.91 10.35
C LEU A 76 10.59 4.63 10.75
N HIS A 77 10.79 4.16 11.97
CA HIS A 77 12.09 3.71 12.47
C HIS A 77 12.29 2.22 12.26
N LEU A 78 12.78 1.82 11.10
CA LEU A 78 13.01 0.41 10.75
C LEU A 78 14.08 -0.27 11.62
N ASP A 79 15.05 0.48 12.11
CA ASP A 79 16.06 0.01 13.05
C ASP A 79 15.48 -0.31 14.43
N TYR A 80 14.40 0.38 14.81
CA TYR A 80 13.80 0.33 16.13
C TYR A 80 12.56 -0.58 16.20
N VAL A 81 11.92 -0.92 15.07
CA VAL A 81 10.67 -1.69 15.08
C VAL A 81 10.79 -2.99 15.89
N PHE A 82 9.75 -3.31 16.64
CA PHE A 82 9.61 -4.54 17.46
C PHE A 82 10.67 -4.73 18.55
N THR A 83 11.48 -3.74 18.88
CA THR A 83 12.46 -3.85 19.97
C THR A 83 11.80 -4.01 21.33
N ALA A 84 10.63 -3.41 21.55
CA ALA A 84 9.87 -3.54 22.80
C ALA A 84 9.43 -4.99 23.12
N ARG A 85 9.62 -5.95 22.20
CA ARG A 85 9.40 -7.37 22.47
C ARG A 85 10.58 -8.05 23.18
N LYS A 86 11.74 -7.38 23.24
CA LYS A 86 12.89 -7.91 23.98
C LYS A 86 12.68 -7.73 25.50
N PRO A 87 13.12 -8.68 26.33
CA PRO A 87 13.08 -8.52 27.78
C PRO A 87 13.79 -7.22 28.21
N GLY A 88 13.19 -6.47 29.09
CA GLY A 88 13.74 -5.20 29.61
C GLY A 88 13.63 -3.99 28.66
N ALA A 89 13.12 -4.18 27.43
CA ALA A 89 13.01 -3.09 26.46
C ALA A 89 11.63 -2.39 26.47
N VAL A 90 10.73 -2.79 27.35
CA VAL A 90 9.39 -2.21 27.45
C VAL A 90 9.46 -0.82 28.06
N ASN A 91 8.82 0.14 27.44
CA ASN A 91 8.60 1.47 27.98
C ASN A 91 7.34 1.42 28.88
N GLU A 92 7.56 1.30 30.19
CA GLU A 92 6.49 1.08 31.17
C GLU A 92 5.75 2.38 31.52
N SER A 93 6.47 3.51 31.58
CA SER A 93 5.87 4.81 31.90
C SER A 93 5.18 5.48 30.71
N GLY A 94 5.43 4.99 29.49
CA GLY A 94 4.94 5.59 28.25
C GLY A 94 5.58 6.94 27.89
N THR A 95 6.60 7.37 28.65
CA THR A 95 7.27 8.65 28.38
C THR A 95 8.29 8.54 27.26
N LEU A 96 8.50 9.63 26.52
CA LEU A 96 9.53 9.70 25.49
C LEU A 96 10.93 9.45 26.06
N PHE A 97 11.23 9.97 27.22
CA PHE A 97 12.56 9.84 27.84
C PHE A 97 12.89 8.40 28.21
N GLU A 98 11.93 7.66 28.77
CA GLU A 98 12.11 6.23 29.02
C GLU A 98 12.27 5.46 27.71
N GLY A 99 11.49 5.78 26.69
CA GLY A 99 11.62 5.16 25.35
C GLY A 99 13.03 5.35 24.77
N ILE A 100 13.59 6.55 24.85
CA ILE A 100 14.96 6.84 24.41
C ILE A 100 15.99 6.05 25.22
N GLN A 101 15.82 5.99 26.54
CA GLN A 101 16.71 5.22 27.40
C GLN A 101 16.68 3.73 27.07
N ARG A 102 15.48 3.13 26.99
CA ARG A 102 15.31 1.71 26.64
C ARG A 102 15.92 1.39 25.27
N TRP A 103 15.73 2.28 24.30
CA TRP A 103 16.37 2.12 23.00
C TRP A 103 17.90 2.18 23.10
N SER A 104 18.44 3.14 23.85
CA SER A 104 19.88 3.28 24.04
C SER A 104 20.52 2.05 24.67
N GLU A 105 19.83 1.42 25.63
CA GLU A 105 20.26 0.19 26.27
C GLU A 105 20.16 -1.01 25.31
N THR A 106 19.03 -1.13 24.61
CA THR A 106 18.74 -2.28 23.73
C THR A 106 19.63 -2.30 22.49
N LYS A 107 19.93 -1.14 21.89
CA LYS A 107 20.67 -1.08 20.63
C LYS A 107 22.11 -1.58 20.72
N ALA A 108 22.71 -1.54 21.91
CA ALA A 108 24.09 -1.98 22.13
C ALA A 108 24.28 -3.49 21.86
N ASP A 109 23.20 -4.27 22.05
CA ASP A 109 23.21 -5.73 21.90
C ASP A 109 22.61 -6.19 20.56
N LEU A 110 22.24 -5.26 19.68
CA LEU A 110 21.64 -5.61 18.39
C LEU A 110 22.70 -5.90 17.34
N THR A 111 22.52 -7.00 16.64
CA THR A 111 23.27 -7.29 15.42
C THR A 111 22.60 -6.66 14.20
N VAL A 112 23.40 -6.40 13.16
CA VAL A 112 22.89 -5.89 11.88
C VAL A 112 21.85 -6.85 11.26
N ASP A 113 22.03 -8.16 11.42
CA ASP A 113 21.12 -9.14 10.88
C ASP A 113 19.78 -9.17 11.61
N GLU A 114 19.77 -9.04 12.95
CA GLU A 114 18.53 -8.89 13.71
C GLU A 114 17.76 -7.62 13.30
N ILE A 115 18.46 -6.51 13.08
CA ILE A 115 17.83 -5.26 12.61
C ILE A 115 17.19 -5.49 11.24
N LYS A 116 17.92 -6.09 10.29
CA LYS A 116 17.40 -6.39 8.95
C LYS A 116 16.16 -7.28 8.99
N GLU A 117 16.17 -8.34 9.79
CA GLU A 117 15.01 -9.24 9.88
C GLU A 117 13.78 -8.54 10.45
N ARG A 118 13.92 -7.72 11.50
CA ARG A 118 12.81 -6.92 12.03
C ARG A 118 12.31 -5.88 11.03
N ALA A 119 13.23 -5.19 10.34
CA ALA A 119 12.90 -4.23 9.31
C ALA A 119 12.08 -4.87 8.17
N LYS A 120 12.46 -6.05 7.69
CA LYS A 120 11.70 -6.81 6.68
C LYS A 120 10.26 -7.10 7.16
N ILE A 121 10.10 -7.51 8.42
CA ILE A 121 8.77 -7.75 9.00
C ILE A 121 7.96 -6.45 9.06
N GLY A 122 8.59 -5.34 9.46
CA GLY A 122 7.97 -4.02 9.48
C GLY A 122 7.49 -3.61 8.10
N ILE A 123 8.36 -3.65 7.10
CA ILE A 123 8.03 -3.33 5.70
C ILE A 123 6.88 -4.21 5.18
N ALA A 124 6.93 -5.52 5.44
CA ALA A 124 5.87 -6.43 5.00
C ALA A 124 4.50 -6.09 5.63
N LYS A 125 4.48 -5.59 6.87
CA LYS A 125 3.27 -5.11 7.52
C LYS A 125 2.75 -3.84 6.87
N GLU A 126 3.62 -2.86 6.63
CA GLU A 126 3.27 -1.62 5.93
C GLU A 126 2.66 -1.92 4.55
N MET A 127 3.31 -2.77 3.77
CA MET A 127 2.82 -3.18 2.45
C MET A 127 1.41 -3.82 2.51
N ARG A 128 1.14 -4.66 3.53
CA ARG A 128 -0.18 -5.27 3.72
C ARG A 128 -1.28 -4.25 4.00
N HIS A 129 -0.92 -3.09 4.52
CA HIS A 129 -1.83 -1.97 4.81
C HIS A 129 -1.84 -0.91 3.70
N GLY A 130 -1.23 -1.20 2.55
CA GLY A 130 -1.27 -0.34 1.36
C GLY A 130 -0.20 0.75 1.34
N VAL A 131 0.78 0.71 2.26
CA VAL A 131 1.93 1.62 2.23
C VAL A 131 2.94 1.11 1.21
N GLN A 132 3.33 1.97 0.26
CA GLN A 132 4.35 1.66 -0.76
C GLN A 132 5.55 2.61 -0.71
N PHE A 133 5.45 3.68 0.03
CA PHE A 133 6.52 4.65 0.22
C PHE A 133 6.81 4.80 1.71
N ILE A 134 8.05 4.53 2.09
CA ILE A 134 8.53 4.62 3.47
C ILE A 134 9.72 5.57 3.48
N ARG A 135 9.71 6.50 4.43
CA ARG A 135 10.80 7.45 4.62
C ARG A 135 11.26 7.50 6.07
#